data_713e01f2478bddae6c61e8d7093b30ce
#
_entry.id   713e01f2478bddae6c61e8d7093b30ce
#
_cell.length_a   1.000
_cell.length_b   1.000
_cell.length_c   1.000
_cell.angle_alpha   90.00
_cell.angle_beta   90.00
_cell.angle_gamma   90.00
#
_symmetry.space_group_name_H-M   'P 1'
#
loop_
_entity.id
_entity.type
_entity.pdbx_description
1 polymer ?
#
loop_
_entity_poly.entity_id
_entity_poly.type
_entity_poly.pdbx_seq_one_letter_code
_entity_poly.pdbx_strand_id
1 'polypeptide(L)'
;MNDMSRYLFAIVLAMAVLFGWQLIFPPEQREIINNEIIEQQDNIQLSVSPEDVQNYSEPCQEERVLIQSNKITGSINLCGAKIDEIFLKDFKTSTREDSDFVQFFNPKDSGNAYWVESGWKAPKNIRYDLPGTDTLWVLEEGQTLTPDTPVIISWNNQNGFTFKQK
;
A
#
# COMPACT_ATOMS: atom_id res chain seq x y z
N MET A 1 21.09 -6.86 53.55
CA MET A 1 20.30 -6.12 52.52
C MET A 1 18.99 -6.84 52.37
N ASN A 2 17.89 -6.22 52.78
CA ASN A 2 16.58 -6.85 52.82
C ASN A 2 16.09 -7.16 51.40
N ASP A 3 15.42 -8.29 51.22
CA ASP A 3 14.95 -8.74 49.91
C ASP A 3 14.09 -7.67 49.22
N MET A 4 13.34 -6.89 49.98
CA MET A 4 12.59 -5.70 49.51
C MET A 4 13.47 -4.67 48.78
N SER A 5 14.73 -4.45 49.27
CA SER A 5 15.65 -3.53 48.61
C SER A 5 16.17 -4.05 47.27
N ARG A 6 16.27 -5.36 47.10
CA ARG A 6 16.69 -5.99 45.83
C ARG A 6 15.57 -5.87 44.76
N TYR A 7 14.29 -6.05 45.15
CA TYR A 7 13.16 -5.86 44.25
C TYR A 7 13.04 -4.40 43.83
N LEU A 8 13.24 -3.46 44.76
CA LEU A 8 13.18 -2.02 44.45
C LEU A 8 14.29 -1.64 43.46
N PHE A 9 15.47 -2.18 43.64
CA PHE A 9 16.62 -1.93 42.75
C PHE A 9 16.36 -2.51 41.33
N ALA A 10 15.74 -3.70 41.24
CA ALA A 10 15.40 -4.33 39.97
C ALA A 10 14.33 -3.53 39.20
N ILE A 11 13.33 -2.99 39.90
CA ILE A 11 12.27 -2.15 39.29
C ILE A 11 12.87 -0.84 38.75
N VAL A 12 13.74 -0.18 39.51
CA VAL A 12 14.39 1.05 39.08
C VAL A 12 15.29 0.81 37.87
N LEU A 13 16.02 -0.30 37.86
CA LEU A 13 16.87 -0.67 36.73
C LEU A 13 16.03 -0.96 35.47
N ALA A 14 14.92 -1.68 35.62
CA ALA A 14 14.01 -1.97 34.51
C ALA A 14 13.42 -0.69 33.91
N MET A 15 12.97 0.24 34.76
CA MET A 15 12.50 1.54 34.31
C MET A 15 13.59 2.36 33.61
N ALA A 16 14.81 2.37 34.13
CA ALA A 16 15.91 3.08 33.49
C ALA A 16 16.24 2.54 32.10
N VAL A 17 16.15 1.21 31.89
CA VAL A 17 16.34 0.59 30.58
C VAL A 17 15.20 0.98 29.62
N LEU A 18 13.94 0.95 30.07
CA LEU A 18 12.79 1.33 29.25
C LEU A 18 12.83 2.81 28.84
N PHE A 19 13.16 3.71 29.76
CA PHE A 19 13.30 5.13 29.44
C PHE A 19 14.53 5.40 28.57
N GLY A 20 15.64 4.72 28.81
CA GLY A 20 16.82 4.81 27.95
C GLY A 20 16.55 4.35 26.51
N TRP A 21 15.76 3.27 26.35
CA TRP A 21 15.34 2.80 25.03
C TRP A 21 14.50 3.82 24.29
N GLN A 22 13.56 4.49 24.97
CA GLN A 22 12.71 5.55 24.38
C GLN A 22 13.51 6.79 23.95
N LEU A 23 14.66 7.06 24.60
CA LEU A 23 15.53 8.18 24.21
C LEU A 23 16.32 7.88 22.93
N ILE A 24 16.70 6.60 22.72
CA ILE A 24 17.48 6.17 21.55
C ILE A 24 16.55 5.87 20.37
N PHE A 25 15.34 5.35 20.64
CA PHE A 25 14.32 5.01 19.66
C PHE A 25 13.01 5.71 19.99
N PRO A 26 12.88 7.03 19.74
CA PRO A 26 11.62 7.72 19.94
C PRO A 26 10.52 7.06 19.09
N PRO A 27 9.33 6.78 19.65
CA PRO A 27 8.23 6.26 18.86
C PRO A 27 7.85 7.31 17.81
N GLU A 28 7.77 6.89 16.54
CA GLU A 28 7.21 7.73 15.49
C GLU A 28 5.78 8.12 15.88
N GLN A 29 5.58 9.39 16.20
CA GLN A 29 4.25 9.93 16.41
C GLN A 29 3.51 9.87 15.08
N ARG A 30 2.63 8.87 14.94
CA ARG A 30 1.59 8.94 13.93
C ARG A 30 0.70 10.09 14.31
N GLU A 31 0.80 11.19 13.59
CA GLU A 31 -0.17 12.27 13.68
C GLU A 31 -1.54 11.70 13.31
N ILE A 32 -2.34 11.45 14.34
CA ILE A 32 -3.76 11.20 14.17
C ILE A 32 -4.35 12.55 13.78
N ILE A 33 -4.57 12.73 12.49
CA ILE A 33 -5.36 13.87 12.01
C ILE A 33 -6.78 13.61 12.48
N ASN A 34 -7.10 14.16 13.65
CA ASN A 34 -8.49 14.29 14.10
C ASN A 34 -9.16 15.30 13.17
N ASN A 35 -9.88 14.80 12.18
CA ASN A 35 -10.88 15.58 11.48
C ASN A 35 -12.03 15.83 12.44
N GLU A 36 -11.92 16.89 13.25
CA GLU A 36 -13.09 17.50 13.87
C GLU A 36 -13.95 18.08 12.74
N ILE A 37 -15.07 17.40 12.51
CA ILE A 37 -16.16 17.90 11.67
C ILE A 37 -16.74 19.11 12.40
N ILE A 38 -16.32 20.30 12.01
CA ILE A 38 -17.02 21.52 12.40
C ILE A 38 -18.15 21.71 11.39
N GLU A 39 -19.37 21.33 11.80
CA GLU A 39 -20.60 21.82 11.16
C GLU A 39 -20.65 23.35 11.33
N GLN A 40 -20.30 24.08 10.29
CA GLN A 40 -20.76 25.44 10.10
C GLN A 40 -21.37 25.54 8.69
N GLN A 41 -22.70 25.43 8.67
CA GLN A 41 -23.51 26.01 7.60
C GLN A 41 -23.29 27.52 7.61
N ASP A 42 -22.63 28.04 6.60
CA ASP A 42 -22.92 29.37 6.11
C ASP A 42 -22.53 29.54 4.65
N ASN A 43 -23.47 29.98 3.89
CA ASN A 43 -23.50 30.43 2.51
C ASN A 43 -22.13 30.92 1.99
N ILE A 44 -21.42 30.12 1.19
CA ILE A 44 -20.35 30.61 0.33
C ILE A 44 -20.81 30.39 -1.12
N GLN A 45 -21.20 31.49 -1.72
CA GLN A 45 -21.43 31.64 -3.15
C GLN A 45 -20.08 31.50 -3.86
N LEU A 46 -19.80 30.29 -4.38
CA LEU A 46 -18.59 30.03 -5.16
C LEU A 46 -18.71 30.73 -6.52
N SER A 47 -18.04 31.87 -6.67
CA SER A 47 -17.65 32.38 -7.97
C SER A 47 -16.50 31.50 -8.50
N VAL A 48 -16.81 30.51 -9.30
CA VAL A 48 -15.84 29.67 -10.00
C VAL A 48 -15.18 30.51 -11.08
N SER A 49 -13.93 30.88 -10.88
CA SER A 49 -13.06 31.43 -11.92
C SER A 49 -12.69 30.30 -12.89
N PRO A 50 -12.72 30.50 -14.23
CA PRO A 50 -12.48 29.41 -15.20
C PRO A 50 -11.03 28.91 -15.31
N GLU A 51 -10.14 29.31 -14.41
CA GLU A 51 -8.69 28.98 -14.53
C GLU A 51 -8.18 27.89 -13.60
N ASP A 52 -9.01 27.35 -12.68
CA ASP A 52 -8.66 26.22 -11.85
C ASP A 52 -9.30 24.92 -12.33
N VAL A 53 -9.13 24.59 -13.61
CA VAL A 53 -9.26 23.19 -14.05
C VAL A 53 -8.03 22.44 -13.59
N GLN A 54 -7.94 22.19 -12.29
CA GLN A 54 -7.03 21.20 -11.77
C GLN A 54 -7.43 19.85 -12.36
N ASN A 55 -6.47 19.32 -13.07
CA ASN A 55 -6.40 17.99 -13.65
C ASN A 55 -7.02 16.94 -12.70
N TYR A 56 -8.34 16.79 -12.75
CA TYR A 56 -9.00 15.61 -12.22
C TYR A 56 -8.62 14.48 -13.17
N SER A 57 -7.51 13.83 -12.90
CA SER A 57 -7.23 12.54 -13.51
C SER A 57 -8.40 11.63 -13.12
N GLU A 58 -9.15 11.19 -14.11
CA GLU A 58 -10.18 10.17 -13.90
C GLU A 58 -9.57 9.04 -13.07
N PRO A 59 -10.29 8.53 -12.05
CA PRO A 59 -9.77 7.43 -11.28
C PRO A 59 -9.40 6.31 -12.25
N CYS A 60 -8.17 5.86 -12.14
CA CYS A 60 -7.59 4.77 -12.90
C CYS A 60 -8.59 3.62 -13.00
N GLN A 61 -9.01 3.23 -14.20
CA GLN A 61 -9.90 2.08 -14.37
C GLN A 61 -9.18 0.84 -13.88
N GLU A 62 -9.86 0.02 -13.10
CA GLU A 62 -9.30 -1.19 -12.50
C GLU A 62 -9.18 -2.33 -13.54
N GLU A 63 -8.31 -2.16 -14.51
CA GLU A 63 -7.88 -3.29 -15.33
C GLU A 63 -6.94 -4.19 -14.53
N ARG A 64 -7.15 -5.50 -14.63
CA ARG A 64 -6.41 -6.48 -13.84
C ARG A 64 -5.85 -7.59 -14.71
N VAL A 65 -4.63 -8.01 -14.39
CA VAL A 65 -3.96 -9.16 -15.00
C VAL A 65 -4.02 -10.33 -14.03
N LEU A 66 -4.53 -11.48 -14.48
CA LEU A 66 -4.71 -12.65 -13.64
C LEU A 66 -3.36 -13.29 -13.26
N ILE A 67 -3.30 -13.78 -12.01
CA ILE A 67 -2.20 -14.60 -11.50
C ILE A 67 -2.75 -15.99 -11.22
N GLN A 68 -2.11 -17.03 -11.77
CA GLN A 68 -2.52 -18.42 -11.57
C GLN A 68 -1.33 -19.34 -11.37
N SER A 69 -1.40 -20.15 -10.32
CA SER A 69 -0.49 -21.27 -10.09
C SER A 69 -1.21 -22.42 -9.38
N ASN A 70 -0.49 -23.48 -9.06
CA ASN A 70 -1.04 -24.58 -8.26
C ASN A 70 -1.34 -24.17 -6.81
N LYS A 71 -0.67 -23.12 -6.29
CA LYS A 71 -0.71 -22.72 -4.88
C LYS A 71 -1.45 -21.42 -4.63
N ILE A 72 -1.44 -20.52 -5.62
CA ILE A 72 -2.05 -19.20 -5.50
C ILE A 72 -2.92 -18.88 -6.71
N THR A 73 -3.91 -18.04 -6.49
CA THR A 73 -4.66 -17.33 -7.53
C THR A 73 -4.86 -15.89 -7.09
N GLY A 74 -5.02 -14.97 -8.04
CA GLY A 74 -5.22 -13.56 -7.74
C GLY A 74 -5.05 -12.69 -8.96
N SER A 75 -4.67 -11.43 -8.75
CA SER A 75 -4.51 -10.49 -9.85
C SER A 75 -3.55 -9.34 -9.52
N ILE A 76 -3.00 -8.76 -10.59
CA ILE A 76 -2.24 -7.50 -10.58
C ILE A 76 -3.21 -6.41 -11.01
N ASN A 77 -3.36 -5.37 -10.21
CA ASN A 77 -4.07 -4.17 -10.59
C ASN A 77 -3.14 -3.28 -11.45
N LEU A 78 -3.52 -2.98 -12.68
CA LEU A 78 -2.72 -2.14 -13.57
C LEU A 78 -2.68 -0.67 -13.13
N CYS A 79 -3.58 -0.25 -12.24
CA CYS A 79 -3.47 1.03 -11.57
C CYS A 79 -2.41 0.97 -10.46
N GLY A 80 -1.24 1.54 -10.72
CA GLY A 80 -0.08 1.51 -9.83
C GLY A 80 0.74 0.22 -9.86
N ALA A 81 0.41 -0.74 -10.74
CA ALA A 81 1.07 -2.06 -10.84
C ALA A 81 1.12 -2.79 -9.49
N LYS A 82 -0.01 -2.82 -8.78
CA LYS A 82 -0.14 -3.38 -7.44
C LYS A 82 -0.53 -4.85 -7.48
N ILE A 83 0.04 -5.65 -6.58
CA ILE A 83 -0.48 -6.98 -6.27
C ILE A 83 -1.28 -6.84 -5.00
N ASP A 84 -2.59 -6.71 -5.12
CA ASP A 84 -3.51 -6.42 -4.03
C ASP A 84 -4.61 -7.48 -3.85
N GLU A 85 -4.56 -8.54 -4.65
CA GLU A 85 -5.51 -9.64 -4.54
C GLU A 85 -4.78 -10.97 -4.75
N ILE A 86 -4.56 -11.71 -3.67
CA ILE A 86 -3.96 -13.05 -3.69
C ILE A 86 -4.73 -13.97 -2.74
N PHE A 87 -5.09 -15.13 -3.24
CA PHE A 87 -5.70 -16.21 -2.48
C PHE A 87 -4.77 -17.42 -2.43
N LEU A 88 -4.71 -18.06 -1.26
CA LEU A 88 -3.90 -19.25 -1.00
C LEU A 88 -4.76 -20.50 -1.19
N LYS A 89 -4.54 -21.28 -2.25
CA LYS A 89 -5.36 -22.45 -2.60
C LYS A 89 -5.26 -23.61 -1.62
N ASP A 90 -4.15 -23.72 -0.91
CA ASP A 90 -3.96 -24.78 0.09
C ASP A 90 -4.58 -24.45 1.46
N PHE A 91 -5.07 -23.23 1.64
CA PHE A 91 -5.60 -22.75 2.91
C PHE A 91 -7.04 -22.28 2.76
N LYS A 92 -7.90 -22.77 3.63
CA LYS A 92 -9.30 -22.39 3.68
C LYS A 92 -9.61 -21.58 4.92
N THR A 93 -10.62 -20.72 4.86
CA THR A 93 -11.05 -19.87 5.97
C THR A 93 -11.68 -20.65 7.12
N SER A 94 -12.12 -21.88 6.86
CA SER A 94 -12.61 -22.81 7.87
C SER A 94 -12.36 -24.27 7.50
N THR A 95 -12.65 -25.21 8.42
CA THR A 95 -12.50 -26.65 8.21
C THR A 95 -13.58 -27.27 7.31
N ARG A 96 -14.59 -26.51 6.88
CA ARG A 96 -15.62 -27.00 5.96
C ARG A 96 -15.07 -27.07 4.53
N GLU A 97 -15.46 -28.09 3.79
CA GLU A 97 -14.99 -28.32 2.42
C GLU A 97 -15.42 -27.22 1.44
N ASP A 98 -16.58 -26.59 1.69
CA ASP A 98 -17.17 -25.52 0.88
C ASP A 98 -16.70 -24.11 1.28
N SER A 99 -15.75 -23.98 2.22
CA SER A 99 -15.27 -22.67 2.64
C SER A 99 -14.31 -22.05 1.63
N ASP A 100 -14.29 -20.71 1.60
CA ASP A 100 -13.45 -19.92 0.72
C ASP A 100 -11.95 -20.10 1.01
N PHE A 101 -11.11 -19.77 0.02
CA PHE A 101 -9.67 -19.71 0.22
C PHE A 101 -9.29 -18.52 1.11
N VAL A 102 -8.20 -18.69 1.85
CA VAL A 102 -7.65 -17.58 2.62
C VAL A 102 -7.14 -16.51 1.66
N GLN A 103 -7.68 -15.30 1.78
CA GLN A 103 -7.19 -14.13 1.08
C GLN A 103 -5.97 -13.58 1.82
N PHE A 104 -4.82 -13.54 1.13
CA PHE A 104 -3.54 -13.11 1.68
C PHE A 104 -3.26 -11.64 1.43
N PHE A 105 -3.51 -11.16 0.20
CA PHE A 105 -3.49 -9.74 -0.13
C PHE A 105 -4.90 -9.23 -0.34
N ASN A 106 -5.16 -8.03 0.19
CA ASN A 106 -6.46 -7.37 0.17
C ASN A 106 -6.32 -5.96 -0.39
N PRO A 107 -7.23 -5.52 -1.28
CA PRO A 107 -7.22 -4.17 -1.83
C PRO A 107 -7.28 -3.08 -0.77
N LYS A 108 -6.82 -1.89 -1.15
CA LYS A 108 -6.75 -0.71 -0.27
C LYS A 108 -8.09 -0.36 0.40
N ASP A 109 -9.20 -0.59 -0.29
CA ASP A 109 -10.54 -0.25 0.20
C ASP A 109 -11.17 -1.35 1.08
N SER A 110 -10.46 -2.47 1.29
CA SER A 110 -10.88 -3.51 2.20
C SER A 110 -10.56 -3.15 3.66
N GLY A 111 -11.39 -3.60 4.61
CA GLY A 111 -11.16 -3.35 6.05
C GLY A 111 -9.84 -3.86 6.60
N ASN A 112 -9.20 -4.82 5.89
CA ASN A 112 -7.91 -5.41 6.21
C ASN A 112 -6.93 -5.24 5.03
N ALA A 113 -6.78 -4.04 4.54
CA ALA A 113 -5.96 -3.72 3.39
C ALA A 113 -4.49 -4.15 3.58
N TYR A 114 -3.99 -4.96 2.66
CA TYR A 114 -2.60 -5.43 2.65
C TYR A 114 -2.18 -5.80 1.23
N TRP A 115 -1.24 -5.07 0.66
CA TRP A 115 -0.82 -5.23 -0.73
C TRP A 115 0.68 -4.99 -0.90
N VAL A 116 1.20 -5.33 -2.07
CA VAL A 116 2.57 -5.02 -2.51
C VAL A 116 2.51 -4.09 -3.71
N GLU A 117 3.31 -3.06 -3.66
CA GLU A 117 3.63 -2.21 -4.79
C GLU A 117 5.13 -2.02 -4.91
N SER A 118 5.61 -1.82 -6.13
CA SER A 118 7.00 -1.52 -6.41
C SER A 118 7.10 -0.21 -7.20
N GLY A 119 8.21 0.51 -7.05
CA GLY A 119 8.35 1.81 -7.71
C GLY A 119 9.80 2.20 -7.95
N TRP A 120 9.96 3.30 -8.64
CA TRP A 120 11.25 3.91 -8.95
C TRP A 120 11.48 5.16 -8.11
N LYS A 121 12.75 5.43 -7.83
CA LYS A 121 13.14 6.63 -7.11
C LYS A 121 14.21 7.36 -7.89
N ALA A 122 13.99 8.65 -8.16
CA ALA A 122 14.98 9.50 -8.78
C ALA A 122 16.09 9.89 -7.78
N PRO A 123 17.32 10.11 -8.26
CA PRO A 123 18.36 10.81 -7.51
C PRO A 123 17.89 12.20 -7.07
N LYS A 124 18.37 12.68 -5.89
CA LYS A 124 17.87 13.91 -5.24
C LYS A 124 17.92 15.17 -6.12
N ASN A 125 18.81 15.22 -7.10
CA ASN A 125 19.07 16.42 -7.91
C ASN A 125 18.44 16.38 -9.30
N ILE A 126 17.71 15.34 -9.64
CA ILE A 126 17.14 15.15 -10.98
C ILE A 126 15.65 14.90 -10.82
N ARG A 127 14.83 15.68 -11.52
CA ARG A 127 13.39 15.45 -11.60
C ARG A 127 13.10 14.60 -12.83
N TYR A 128 12.69 13.39 -12.61
CA TYR A 128 12.11 12.51 -13.61
C TYR A 128 10.62 12.39 -13.36
N ASP A 129 9.86 12.33 -14.42
CA ASP A 129 8.47 11.90 -14.34
C ASP A 129 8.47 10.38 -14.23
N LEU A 130 8.21 9.90 -13.00
CA LEU A 130 8.26 8.49 -12.63
C LEU A 130 6.85 7.97 -12.42
N PRO A 131 6.59 6.67 -12.70
CA PRO A 131 5.30 6.09 -12.40
C PRO A 131 5.04 6.07 -10.89
N GLY A 132 3.86 6.49 -10.49
CA GLY A 132 3.37 6.54 -9.11
C GLY A 132 2.28 5.50 -8.83
N THR A 133 1.67 5.63 -7.68
CA THR A 133 0.63 4.72 -7.16
C THR A 133 -0.67 4.73 -7.98
N ASP A 134 -0.89 5.81 -8.75
CA ASP A 134 -2.11 6.01 -9.56
C ASP A 134 -1.79 6.01 -11.07
N THR A 135 -0.59 5.56 -11.43
CA THR A 135 -0.20 5.42 -12.83
C THR A 135 -0.89 4.23 -13.46
N LEU A 136 -1.58 4.45 -14.59
CA LEU A 136 -2.16 3.36 -15.37
C LEU A 136 -1.08 2.70 -16.22
N TRP A 137 -0.83 1.43 -15.94
CA TRP A 137 0.06 0.58 -16.71
C TRP A 137 -0.70 -0.13 -17.82
N VAL A 138 -0.01 -0.46 -18.88
CA VAL A 138 -0.56 -1.18 -20.03
C VAL A 138 0.04 -2.58 -20.08
N LEU A 139 -0.79 -3.59 -20.23
CA LEU A 139 -0.34 -4.96 -20.49
C LEU A 139 0.24 -5.02 -21.91
N GLU A 140 1.56 -5.26 -22.02
CA GLU A 140 2.28 -5.29 -23.30
C GLU A 140 2.38 -6.71 -23.85
N GLU A 141 2.67 -7.67 -22.95
CA GLU A 141 2.84 -9.09 -23.33
C GLU A 141 2.21 -10.00 -22.28
N GLY A 142 1.71 -11.15 -22.76
CA GLY A 142 1.05 -12.15 -21.93
C GLY A 142 -0.43 -11.83 -21.68
N GLN A 143 -1.12 -12.69 -20.95
CA GLN A 143 -2.51 -12.53 -20.55
C GLN A 143 -2.71 -12.90 -19.07
N THR A 144 -2.02 -13.94 -18.64
CA THR A 144 -2.09 -14.48 -17.28
C THR A 144 -0.68 -14.79 -16.81
N LEU A 145 -0.34 -14.30 -15.63
CA LEU A 145 0.93 -14.62 -14.98
C LEU A 145 0.84 -16.02 -14.38
N THR A 146 1.70 -16.91 -14.87
CA THR A 146 1.86 -18.25 -14.33
C THR A 146 3.35 -18.54 -14.07
N PRO A 147 3.71 -19.64 -13.40
CA PRO A 147 5.12 -20.01 -13.24
C PRO A 147 5.90 -20.11 -14.54
N ASP A 148 5.22 -20.45 -15.66
CA ASP A 148 5.84 -20.70 -16.95
C ASP A 148 5.61 -19.57 -17.96
N THR A 149 4.62 -18.71 -17.73
CA THR A 149 4.26 -17.61 -18.63
C THR A 149 4.36 -16.27 -17.92
N PRO A 150 5.44 -15.52 -18.15
CA PRO A 150 5.55 -14.16 -17.61
C PRO A 150 4.59 -13.20 -18.32
N VAL A 151 4.26 -12.09 -17.65
CA VAL A 151 3.58 -10.95 -18.26
C VAL A 151 4.52 -9.74 -18.23
N ILE A 152 4.37 -8.85 -19.21
CA ILE A 152 5.10 -7.58 -19.25
C ILE A 152 4.08 -6.46 -19.23
N ILE A 153 4.19 -5.58 -18.24
CA ILE A 153 3.45 -4.34 -18.17
C ILE A 153 4.38 -3.15 -18.38
N SER A 154 3.90 -2.12 -19.04
CA SER A 154 4.71 -0.95 -19.37
C SER A 154 3.97 0.35 -19.13
N TRP A 155 4.74 1.40 -18.90
CA TRP A 155 4.26 2.78 -18.85
C TRP A 155 5.30 3.71 -19.51
N ASN A 156 4.81 4.65 -20.30
CA ASN A 156 5.66 5.66 -20.98
C ASN A 156 5.36 7.04 -20.40
N ASN A 157 6.40 7.75 -19.97
CA ASN A 157 6.27 9.09 -19.41
C ASN A 157 6.15 10.19 -20.44
N GLN A 158 6.08 9.86 -21.74
CA GLN A 158 6.04 10.79 -22.87
C GLN A 158 7.22 11.78 -22.96
N ASN A 159 8.19 11.64 -22.04
CA ASN A 159 9.42 12.43 -21.95
C ASN A 159 10.67 11.60 -22.30
N GLY A 160 10.49 10.51 -23.06
CA GLY A 160 11.58 9.68 -23.60
C GLY A 160 11.92 8.45 -22.76
N PHE A 161 11.19 8.16 -21.67
CA PHE A 161 11.41 6.95 -20.87
C PHE A 161 10.20 6.02 -20.91
N THR A 162 10.47 4.74 -21.13
CA THR A 162 9.49 3.67 -20.97
C THR A 162 9.92 2.77 -19.82
N PHE A 163 9.06 2.62 -18.84
CA PHE A 163 9.24 1.75 -17.68
C PHE A 163 8.56 0.42 -17.97
N LYS A 164 9.24 -0.68 -17.68
CA LYS A 164 8.71 -2.04 -17.86
C LYS A 164 8.90 -2.86 -16.59
N GLN A 165 7.89 -3.65 -16.26
CA GLN A 165 7.93 -4.68 -15.22
C GLN A 165 7.63 -6.04 -15.86
N LYS A 166 8.39 -7.07 -15.43
CA LYS A 166 8.23 -8.45 -15.89
C LYS A 166 8.09 -9.38 -14.70
#